data_211ba01006ba409fd751ab89d6855324
#
_entry.id   211ba01006ba409fd751ab89d6855324
#
_cell.length_a   1.000
_cell.length_b   1.000
_cell.length_c   1.000
_cell.angle_alpha   90.00
_cell.angle_beta   90.00
_cell.angle_gamma   90.00
#
_symmetry.space_group_name_H-M   'P 1'
#
loop_
_entity.id
_entity.type
_entity.pdbx_description
1 polymer ?
#
loop_
_entity_poly.entity_id
_entity_poly.type
_entity_poly.pdbx_seq_one_letter_code
_entity_poly.pdbx_strand_id
1 'polypeptide(L)'
;MDAPYRIRSAVPADAAPLVAIERRCFSDPWSETSFREALDSPWSFGLVANTGQGIAGYLIAREVAGTGEVLNLAVSPDFRRRGVARALLRAGLVYLRKRRVEEVFLEVRESNRSAQALYLSSGFRPVGQRAAYYRNPKEDALVLWLALEQHA
;
A
#
# COMPACT_ATOMS: atom_id res chain seq x y z
N MET A 1 25.37 -0.16 6.89
CA MET A 1 24.53 1.04 6.93
C MET A 1 23.56 0.98 5.77
N ASP A 2 22.28 1.14 6.06
CA ASP A 2 21.26 1.06 5.02
C ASP A 2 21.34 2.25 4.08
N ALA A 3 21.08 2.01 2.80
CA ALA A 3 20.97 3.10 1.84
C ALA A 3 19.82 4.00 2.25
N PRO A 4 20.02 5.31 2.32
CA PRO A 4 18.94 6.21 2.69
C PRO A 4 17.87 6.25 1.60
N TYR A 5 16.62 6.41 2.02
CA TYR A 5 15.52 6.61 1.12
C TYR A 5 14.64 7.76 1.61
N ARG A 6 13.90 8.33 0.69
CA ARG A 6 12.92 9.39 0.98
C ARG A 6 11.54 8.94 0.54
N ILE A 7 10.54 9.22 1.37
CA ILE A 7 9.15 9.04 0.98
C ILE A 7 8.72 10.33 0.27
N ARG A 8 8.20 10.17 -0.93
CA ARG A 8 7.64 11.29 -1.69
C ARG A 8 6.35 10.87 -2.38
N SER A 9 5.55 11.83 -2.81
CA SER A 9 4.36 11.55 -3.61
C SER A 9 4.76 10.92 -4.93
N ALA A 10 3.99 9.92 -5.34
CA ALA A 10 4.14 9.30 -6.65
C ALA A 10 3.40 10.14 -7.69
N VAL A 11 3.92 10.15 -8.91
CA VAL A 11 3.30 10.82 -10.06
C VAL A 11 3.09 9.80 -11.17
N PRO A 12 2.22 10.08 -12.17
CA PRO A 12 1.94 9.10 -13.23
C PRO A 12 3.20 8.59 -13.94
N ALA A 13 4.23 9.42 -14.05
CA ALA A 13 5.50 9.00 -14.64
C ALA A 13 6.21 7.89 -13.87
N ASP A 14 5.84 7.65 -12.62
CA ASP A 14 6.41 6.57 -11.81
C ASP A 14 5.81 5.20 -12.16
N ALA A 15 4.74 5.14 -12.96
CA ALA A 15 4.01 3.88 -13.19
C ALA A 15 4.89 2.74 -13.70
N ALA A 16 5.81 3.00 -14.63
CA ALA A 16 6.67 1.95 -15.17
C ALA A 16 7.58 1.31 -14.11
N PRO A 17 8.30 2.08 -13.28
CA PRO A 17 9.05 1.48 -12.17
C PRO A 17 8.17 0.71 -11.17
N LEU A 18 6.96 1.19 -10.90
CA LEU A 18 6.05 0.51 -9.98
C LEU A 18 5.61 -0.84 -10.53
N VAL A 19 5.28 -0.91 -11.83
CA VAL A 19 4.92 -2.17 -12.49
C VAL A 19 6.07 -3.18 -12.39
N ALA A 20 7.30 -2.73 -12.56
CA ALA A 20 8.46 -3.61 -12.47
C ALA A 20 8.56 -4.26 -11.08
N ILE A 21 8.31 -3.49 -10.01
CA ILE A 21 8.29 -4.01 -8.64
C ILE A 21 7.09 -4.93 -8.46
N GLU A 22 5.92 -4.50 -8.92
CA GLU A 22 4.67 -5.26 -8.78
C GLU A 22 4.80 -6.67 -9.35
N ARG A 23 5.39 -6.80 -10.54
CA ARG A 23 5.59 -8.09 -11.20
C ARG A 23 6.51 -9.02 -10.43
N ARG A 24 7.43 -8.47 -9.65
CA ARG A 24 8.34 -9.26 -8.82
C ARG A 24 7.71 -9.68 -7.49
N CYS A 25 6.62 -9.02 -7.09
CA CYS A 25 6.00 -9.23 -5.79
C CYS A 25 4.71 -10.04 -5.85
N PHE A 26 3.97 -9.96 -6.95
CA PHE A 26 2.62 -10.51 -7.03
C PHE A 26 2.43 -11.37 -8.28
N SER A 27 1.65 -12.45 -8.11
CA SER A 27 1.34 -13.39 -9.20
C SER A 27 0.23 -12.88 -10.13
N ASP A 28 -0.58 -11.91 -9.67
CA ASP A 28 -1.62 -11.27 -10.46
C ASP A 28 -1.40 -9.74 -10.37
N PRO A 29 -0.35 -9.25 -11.04
CA PRO A 29 0.08 -7.86 -10.84
C PRO A 29 -0.86 -6.86 -11.51
N TRP A 30 -0.90 -5.65 -10.94
CA TRP A 30 -1.52 -4.51 -11.60
C TRP A 30 -0.77 -4.20 -12.91
N SER A 31 -1.49 -3.70 -13.90
CA SER A 31 -0.89 -3.21 -15.14
C SER A 31 -0.34 -1.80 -14.96
N GLU A 32 0.49 -1.38 -15.90
CA GLU A 32 0.98 0.01 -15.93
C GLU A 32 -0.21 0.98 -16.04
N THR A 33 -1.22 0.65 -16.85
CA THR A 33 -2.42 1.46 -17.00
C THR A 33 -3.14 1.63 -15.67
N SER A 34 -3.27 0.57 -14.87
CA SER A 34 -3.91 0.64 -13.56
C SER A 34 -3.16 1.59 -12.62
N PHE A 35 -1.83 1.55 -12.63
CA PHE A 35 -1.04 2.48 -11.84
C PHE A 35 -1.23 3.91 -12.31
N ARG A 36 -1.19 4.16 -13.63
CA ARG A 36 -1.39 5.51 -14.15
C ARG A 36 -2.75 6.07 -13.78
N GLU A 37 -3.80 5.27 -13.91
CA GLU A 37 -5.15 5.67 -13.55
C GLU A 37 -5.26 6.01 -12.06
N ALA A 38 -4.68 5.19 -11.19
CA ALA A 38 -4.71 5.45 -9.76
C ALA A 38 -3.95 6.74 -9.41
N LEU A 39 -2.80 6.96 -10.04
CA LEU A 39 -1.97 8.13 -9.75
C LEU A 39 -2.53 9.42 -10.35
N ASP A 40 -3.41 9.32 -11.35
CA ASP A 40 -4.05 10.45 -11.99
C ASP A 40 -5.43 10.78 -11.41
N SER A 41 -5.97 9.89 -10.58
CA SER A 41 -7.30 10.05 -10.01
C SER A 41 -7.30 11.04 -8.83
N PRO A 42 -8.30 11.92 -8.73
CA PRO A 42 -8.42 12.83 -7.57
C PRO A 42 -8.77 12.09 -6.28
N TRP A 43 -9.23 10.83 -6.37
CA TRP A 43 -9.63 10.03 -5.20
C TRP A 43 -8.49 9.15 -4.67
N SER A 44 -7.41 9.04 -5.41
CA SER A 44 -6.29 8.15 -5.07
C SER A 44 -5.00 8.94 -4.96
N PHE A 45 -4.06 8.40 -4.22
CA PHE A 45 -2.71 8.96 -4.15
C PHE A 45 -1.71 7.82 -4.04
N GLY A 46 -0.48 8.10 -4.38
CA GLY A 46 0.61 7.16 -4.21
C GLY A 46 1.77 7.79 -3.49
N LEU A 47 2.50 6.97 -2.77
CA LEU A 47 3.77 7.33 -2.15
C LEU A 47 4.83 6.35 -2.63
N VAL A 48 6.04 6.84 -2.82
CA VAL A 48 7.18 5.99 -3.16
C VAL A 48 8.32 6.23 -2.19
N ALA A 49 9.05 5.17 -1.90
CA ALA A 49 10.31 5.25 -1.16
C ALA A 49 11.41 5.31 -2.21
N ASN A 50 11.98 6.48 -2.41
CA ASN A 50 12.96 6.72 -3.45
C ASN A 50 14.37 6.69 -2.89
N THR A 51 15.24 5.91 -3.51
CA THR A 51 16.66 5.82 -3.14
C THR A 51 17.52 6.41 -4.25
N GLY A 52 18.82 6.51 -4.01
CA GLY A 52 19.75 6.88 -5.07
C GLY A 52 19.85 5.86 -6.21
N GLN A 53 19.28 4.67 -6.01
CA GLN A 53 19.28 3.58 -6.99
C GLN A 53 17.89 3.32 -7.58
N GLY A 54 16.94 4.23 -7.35
CA GLY A 54 15.58 4.11 -7.84
C GLY A 54 14.57 3.88 -6.73
N ILE A 55 13.37 3.43 -7.11
CA ILE A 55 12.26 3.25 -6.17
C ILE A 55 12.40 1.89 -5.46
N ALA A 56 12.40 1.92 -4.14
CA ALA A 56 12.49 0.72 -3.30
C ALA A 56 11.14 0.10 -2.99
N GLY A 57 10.08 0.90 -3.00
CA GLY A 57 8.73 0.43 -2.68
C GLY A 57 7.71 1.53 -2.89
N TYR A 58 6.44 1.18 -2.75
CA TYR A 58 5.34 2.12 -3.00
C TYR A 58 4.09 1.72 -2.20
N LEU A 59 3.23 2.71 -2.02
CA LEU A 59 1.90 2.52 -1.45
C LEU A 59 0.92 3.29 -2.32
N ILE A 60 -0.19 2.64 -2.67
CA ILE A 60 -1.32 3.29 -3.35
C ILE A 60 -2.51 3.22 -2.40
N ALA A 61 -3.18 4.34 -2.21
CA ALA A 61 -4.35 4.42 -1.35
C ALA A 61 -5.41 5.31 -1.99
N ARG A 62 -6.61 5.20 -1.47
CA ARG A 62 -7.77 5.95 -1.95
C ARG A 62 -8.54 6.50 -0.77
N GLU A 63 -9.19 7.64 -0.97
CA GLU A 63 -10.04 8.25 0.04
C GLU A 63 -11.33 8.72 -0.61
N VAL A 64 -12.45 8.29 -0.04
CA VAL A 64 -13.78 8.69 -0.50
C VAL A 64 -14.65 8.91 0.74
N ALA A 65 -15.20 10.11 0.89
CA ALA A 65 -16.19 10.43 1.92
C ALA A 65 -15.74 10.04 3.35
N GLY A 66 -14.49 10.30 3.69
CA GLY A 66 -13.98 10.06 5.04
C GLY A 66 -13.50 8.65 5.30
N THR A 67 -13.58 7.77 4.30
CA THR A 67 -13.09 6.41 4.38
C THR A 67 -11.87 6.24 3.48
N GLY A 68 -10.80 5.70 4.03
CA GLY A 68 -9.59 5.38 3.29
C GLY A 68 -9.48 3.90 2.97
N GLU A 69 -8.74 3.58 1.93
CA GLU A 69 -8.46 2.21 1.56
C GLU A 69 -7.03 2.11 1.05
N VAL A 70 -6.26 1.19 1.62
CA VAL A 70 -4.94 0.86 1.07
C VAL A 70 -5.18 -0.13 -0.06
N LEU A 71 -4.87 0.29 -1.29
CA LEU A 71 -5.11 -0.51 -2.48
C LEU A 71 -3.94 -1.42 -2.82
N ASN A 72 -2.72 -0.97 -2.53
CA ASN A 72 -1.52 -1.72 -2.89
C ASN A 72 -0.33 -1.21 -2.07
N LEU A 73 0.51 -2.12 -1.62
CA LEU A 73 1.72 -1.81 -0.88
C LEU A 73 2.74 -2.89 -1.18
N ALA A 74 3.90 -2.50 -1.69
CA ALA A 74 4.95 -3.46 -2.01
C ALA A 74 6.33 -2.86 -1.85
N VAL A 75 7.29 -3.72 -1.55
CA VAL A 75 8.71 -3.35 -1.44
C VAL A 75 9.49 -4.29 -2.37
N SER A 76 10.36 -3.72 -3.20
CA SER A 76 11.23 -4.50 -4.05
C SER A 76 12.00 -5.53 -3.21
N PRO A 77 12.12 -6.79 -3.68
CA PRO A 77 12.88 -7.80 -2.94
C PRO A 77 14.29 -7.38 -2.55
N ASP A 78 14.90 -6.48 -3.32
CA ASP A 78 16.25 -5.99 -3.06
C ASP A 78 16.34 -5.06 -1.84
N PHE A 79 15.20 -4.56 -1.37
CA PHE A 79 15.14 -3.57 -0.29
C PHE A 79 14.33 -4.05 0.91
N ARG A 80 14.01 -5.33 0.99
CA ARG A 80 13.28 -5.89 2.13
C ARG A 80 14.09 -5.87 3.41
N ARG A 81 13.38 -5.95 4.55
CA ARG A 81 13.95 -5.96 5.91
C ARG A 81 14.66 -4.67 6.29
N ARG A 82 14.28 -3.55 5.66
CA ARG A 82 14.84 -2.22 5.97
C ARG A 82 13.78 -1.26 6.49
N GLY A 83 12.59 -1.78 6.81
CA GLY A 83 11.51 -0.96 7.34
C GLY A 83 10.79 -0.09 6.31
N VAL A 84 11.01 -0.33 5.02
CA VAL A 84 10.41 0.49 3.95
C VAL A 84 8.89 0.39 3.94
N ALA A 85 8.33 -0.83 4.04
CA ALA A 85 6.88 -1.03 4.02
C ALA A 85 6.23 -0.31 5.21
N ARG A 86 6.82 -0.43 6.39
CA ARG A 86 6.31 0.24 7.59
C ARG A 86 6.35 1.75 7.45
N ALA A 87 7.44 2.29 6.88
CA ALA A 87 7.57 3.72 6.68
C ALA A 87 6.54 4.24 5.66
N LEU A 88 6.32 3.50 4.57
CA LEU A 88 5.30 3.85 3.58
C LEU A 88 3.90 3.82 4.19
N LEU A 89 3.59 2.78 4.95
CA LEU A 89 2.27 2.67 5.59
C LEU A 89 2.06 3.82 6.58
N ARG A 90 3.05 4.10 7.41
CA ARG A 90 2.96 5.20 8.38
C ARG A 90 2.75 6.54 7.67
N ALA A 91 3.50 6.81 6.61
CA ALA A 91 3.36 8.05 5.85
C ALA A 91 1.98 8.14 5.19
N GLY A 92 1.46 7.03 4.67
CA GLY A 92 0.13 6.98 4.09
C GLY A 92 -0.97 7.26 5.11
N LEU A 93 -0.85 6.69 6.30
CA LEU A 93 -1.82 6.94 7.38
C LEU A 93 -1.77 8.40 7.85
N VAL A 94 -0.59 9.00 7.92
CA VAL A 94 -0.45 10.42 8.25
C VAL A 94 -1.14 11.29 7.19
N TYR A 95 -0.93 10.95 5.92
CA TYR A 95 -1.58 11.67 4.81
C TYR A 95 -3.12 11.59 4.93
N LEU A 96 -3.65 10.39 5.18
CA LEU A 96 -5.09 10.20 5.32
C LEU A 96 -5.65 10.93 6.54
N ARG A 97 -4.93 10.91 7.66
CA ARG A 97 -5.35 11.61 8.88
C ARG A 97 -5.44 13.12 8.64
N LYS A 98 -4.49 13.70 7.92
CA LYS A 98 -4.50 15.13 7.59
C LYS A 98 -5.68 15.51 6.72
N ARG A 99 -6.22 14.56 5.96
CA ARG A 99 -7.40 14.76 5.13
C ARG A 99 -8.70 14.40 5.85
N ARG A 100 -8.62 14.19 7.17
CA ARG A 100 -9.75 13.88 8.05
C ARG A 100 -10.45 12.58 7.74
N VAL A 101 -9.68 11.60 7.23
CA VAL A 101 -10.16 10.24 7.07
C VAL A 101 -10.31 9.62 8.47
N GLU A 102 -11.45 8.98 8.72
CA GLU A 102 -11.77 8.44 10.04
C GLU A 102 -11.44 6.96 10.17
N GLU A 103 -11.43 6.23 9.07
CA GLU A 103 -11.16 4.80 9.09
C GLU A 103 -10.51 4.36 7.78
N VAL A 104 -9.75 3.29 7.86
CA VAL A 104 -9.02 2.74 6.71
C VAL A 104 -9.26 1.25 6.63
N PHE A 105 -9.57 0.78 5.43
CA PHE A 105 -9.73 -0.65 5.13
C PHE A 105 -8.64 -1.11 4.18
N LEU A 106 -8.38 -2.40 4.20
CA LEU A 106 -7.57 -3.06 3.19
C LEU A 106 -7.95 -4.53 3.08
N GLU A 107 -7.65 -5.13 1.94
CA GLU A 107 -7.73 -6.58 1.77
C GLU A 107 -6.31 -7.13 1.65
N VAL A 108 -6.09 -8.31 2.21
CA VAL A 108 -4.80 -9.00 2.15
C VAL A 108 -5.06 -10.50 1.95
N ARG A 109 -4.21 -11.16 1.13
CA ARG A 109 -4.31 -12.60 0.94
C ARG A 109 -4.16 -13.32 2.28
N GLU A 110 -4.99 -14.32 2.49
CA GLU A 110 -4.95 -15.14 3.70
C GLU A 110 -3.57 -15.78 3.91
N SER A 111 -2.88 -16.10 2.83
CA SER A 111 -1.54 -16.69 2.90
C SER A 111 -0.42 -15.68 3.13
N ASN A 112 -0.68 -14.39 2.95
CA ASN A 112 0.36 -13.37 3.07
C ASN A 112 0.56 -12.97 4.53
N ARG A 113 1.24 -13.83 5.29
CA ARG A 113 1.40 -13.64 6.73
C ARG A 113 2.30 -12.47 7.10
N SER A 114 3.32 -12.18 6.29
CA SER A 114 4.22 -11.06 6.57
C SER A 114 3.49 -9.72 6.43
N ALA A 115 2.62 -9.57 5.43
CA ALA A 115 1.81 -8.37 5.29
C ALA A 115 0.81 -8.25 6.43
N GLN A 116 0.15 -9.36 6.79
CA GLN A 116 -0.77 -9.35 7.94
C GLN A 116 -0.07 -8.90 9.21
N ALA A 117 1.12 -9.41 9.47
CA ALA A 117 1.89 -9.03 10.65
C ALA A 117 2.21 -7.53 10.66
N LEU A 118 2.57 -6.98 9.50
CA LEU A 118 2.82 -5.54 9.37
C LEU A 118 1.56 -4.73 9.72
N TYR A 119 0.43 -5.09 9.12
CA TYR A 119 -0.82 -4.36 9.34
C TYR A 119 -1.29 -4.49 10.79
N LEU A 120 -1.26 -5.70 11.35
CA LEU A 120 -1.67 -5.91 12.75
C LEU A 120 -0.78 -5.13 13.71
N SER A 121 0.53 -5.10 13.47
CA SER A 121 1.45 -4.34 14.33
C SER A 121 1.26 -2.83 14.17
N SER A 122 0.59 -2.40 13.11
CA SER A 122 0.29 -0.98 12.87
C SER A 122 -1.09 -0.58 13.40
N GLY A 123 -1.80 -1.51 14.06
CA GLY A 123 -3.08 -1.23 14.68
C GLY A 123 -4.31 -1.70 13.92
N PHE A 124 -4.13 -2.25 12.71
CA PHE A 124 -5.26 -2.82 11.96
C PHE A 124 -5.75 -4.08 12.66
N ARG A 125 -7.03 -4.38 12.52
CA ARG A 125 -7.62 -5.60 13.04
C ARG A 125 -8.57 -6.24 12.03
N PRO A 126 -8.73 -7.59 12.09
CA PRO A 126 -9.63 -8.28 11.15
C PRO A 126 -11.08 -7.90 11.43
N VAL A 127 -11.82 -7.58 10.37
CA VAL A 127 -13.24 -7.28 10.48
C VAL A 127 -14.08 -8.09 9.51
N GLY A 128 -13.46 -8.84 8.60
CA GLY A 128 -14.21 -9.65 7.65
C GLY A 128 -13.32 -10.50 6.79
N GLN A 129 -13.96 -11.21 5.87
CA GLN A 129 -13.30 -12.10 4.91
C GLN A 129 -14.10 -12.09 3.62
N ARG A 130 -13.40 -12.09 2.49
CA ARG A 130 -14.03 -12.20 1.17
C ARG A 130 -13.60 -13.50 0.54
N ALA A 131 -14.57 -14.40 0.30
CA ALA A 131 -14.28 -15.69 -0.28
C ALA A 131 -13.85 -15.54 -1.73
N ALA A 132 -12.79 -16.28 -2.12
CA ALA A 132 -12.30 -16.36 -3.48
C ALA A 132 -12.08 -15.00 -4.16
N TYR A 133 -11.58 -14.02 -3.39
CA TYR A 133 -11.37 -12.66 -3.85
C TYR A 133 -10.20 -12.54 -4.84
N TYR A 134 -9.13 -13.29 -4.58
CA TYR A 134 -7.91 -13.26 -5.40
C TYR A 134 -7.88 -14.36 -6.44
N ARG A 135 -7.02 -14.17 -7.46
CA ARG A 135 -6.76 -15.14 -8.52
C ARG A 135 -5.27 -15.49 -8.53
N ASN A 136 -4.92 -16.59 -9.18
CA ASN A 136 -3.55 -17.03 -9.49
C ASN A 136 -2.60 -17.07 -8.26
N PRO A 137 -2.91 -17.82 -7.18
CA PRO A 137 -4.02 -18.77 -7.04
C PRO A 137 -5.28 -18.09 -6.52
N LYS A 138 -6.41 -18.82 -6.68
CA LYS A 138 -7.68 -18.45 -6.07
C LYS A 138 -7.53 -18.54 -4.56
N GLU A 139 -7.87 -17.47 -3.87
CA GLU A 139 -7.64 -17.39 -2.43
C GLU A 139 -8.57 -16.35 -1.81
N ASP A 140 -8.92 -16.58 -0.53
CA ASP A 140 -9.71 -15.62 0.22
C ASP A 140 -8.89 -14.41 0.61
N ALA A 141 -9.57 -13.29 0.78
CA ALA A 141 -9.00 -12.08 1.35
C ALA A 141 -9.46 -11.92 2.79
N LEU A 142 -8.54 -11.52 3.66
CA LEU A 142 -8.90 -10.98 4.96
C LEU A 142 -9.14 -9.49 4.79
N VAL A 143 -10.20 -8.98 5.40
CA VAL A 143 -10.48 -7.54 5.41
C VAL A 143 -10.00 -7.00 6.76
N LEU A 144 -9.10 -6.05 6.71
CA LEU A 144 -8.54 -5.42 7.91
C LEU A 144 -9.02 -3.97 7.98
N TRP A 145 -9.13 -3.46 9.19
CA TRP A 145 -9.70 -2.15 9.48
C TRP A 145 -8.89 -1.44 10.56
N LEU A 146 -8.75 -0.13 10.41
CA LEU A 146 -8.09 0.73 11.39
C LEU A 146 -8.92 2.00 11.56
N ALA A 147 -9.21 2.36 12.81
CA ALA A 147 -9.76 3.68 13.11
C ALA A 147 -8.60 4.67 13.24
N LEU A 148 -8.73 5.81 12.56
CA LEU A 148 -7.76 6.89 12.66
C LEU A 148 -8.23 7.89 13.69
N GLU A 149 -7.40 8.12 14.73
CA GLU A 149 -7.69 9.12 15.72
C GLU A 149 -7.57 10.52 15.12
N GLN A 150 -8.58 11.33 15.34
CA GLN A 150 -8.56 12.72 14.93
C GLN A 150 -8.15 13.58 16.12
N HIS A 151 -7.08 14.33 15.94
CA HIS A 151 -6.65 15.28 16.94
C HIS A 151 -7.32 16.63 16.67
N ALA A 152 -7.87 17.20 17.72
CA ALA A 152 -8.50 18.50 17.66
C ALA A 152 -7.46 19.60 17.36
#